data_ae7c674a4051dbe082db0b16e755c2a9
#
_entry.id   ae7c674a4051dbe082db0b16e755c2a9
#
_cell.length_a   1.000
_cell.length_b   1.000
_cell.length_c   1.000
_cell.angle_alpha   90.00
_cell.angle_beta   90.00
_cell.angle_gamma   90.00
#
_symmetry.space_group_name_H-M   'P 1'
#
loop_
_entity.id
_entity.type
_entity.pdbx_description
1 polymer ?
#
loop_
_entity_poly.entity_id
_entity_poly.type
_entity_poly.pdbx_seq_one_letter_code
_entity_poly.pdbx_strand_id
1 'polypeptide(L)'
;MGSDKALLALHPNGRPVLVSVIARLQDLTDDLFLVGVDRPSYDEFDAPLITDRFPGAGPLGGIVTALEAARHPHCLIVACDMPFLDPHLLRRMAKRPRDAYDVLLPVIADPDRDRRPRLVPQTLHTIYSHRCRPPAERRLLAGERRVSSFFPDVRVETVDQAQLGIDEAGVRSFFSMDTPAAMREAREWLSR
;
A
#
# COMPACT_ATOMS: atom_id res chain seq x y z
N MET A 1 13.08 11.89 -7.45
CA MET A 1 13.69 12.14 -6.13
C MET A 1 14.59 10.97 -5.82
N GLY A 2 15.90 11.20 -5.59
CA GLY A 2 16.89 10.11 -5.40
C GLY A 2 17.02 9.60 -3.95
N SER A 3 16.16 10.05 -3.03
CA SER A 3 16.15 9.61 -1.63
C SER A 3 15.09 8.55 -1.40
N ASP A 4 15.42 7.59 -0.53
CA ASP A 4 14.48 6.53 -0.10
C ASP A 4 13.34 7.16 0.71
N LYS A 5 12.12 7.10 0.18
CA LYS A 5 10.94 7.75 0.77
C LYS A 5 10.57 7.16 2.13
N ALA A 6 10.80 5.86 2.34
CA ALA A 6 10.54 5.18 3.59
C ALA A 6 11.35 5.75 4.76
N LEU A 7 12.56 6.24 4.45
CA LEU A 7 13.53 6.79 5.41
C LEU A 7 13.38 8.31 5.62
N LEU A 8 12.47 8.97 4.90
CA LEU A 8 12.25 10.40 5.09
C LEU A 8 11.74 10.71 6.49
N ALA A 9 12.37 11.70 7.15
CA ALA A 9 11.92 12.18 8.45
C ALA A 9 10.66 13.02 8.31
N LEU A 10 9.54 12.47 8.77
CA LEU A 10 8.25 13.15 8.77
C LEU A 10 8.01 13.90 10.09
N HIS A 11 8.33 13.25 11.22
CA HIS A 11 8.11 13.81 12.54
C HIS A 11 9.17 14.81 12.95
N PRO A 12 8.86 15.81 13.83
CA PRO A 12 9.84 16.76 14.37
C PRO A 12 11.01 16.09 15.09
N ASN A 13 10.81 14.88 15.63
CA ASN A 13 11.86 14.08 16.28
C ASN A 13 12.76 13.31 15.31
N GLY A 14 12.63 13.53 14.01
CA GLY A 14 13.44 12.90 12.97
C GLY A 14 13.09 11.44 12.65
N ARG A 15 12.03 10.87 13.20
CA ARG A 15 11.65 9.47 12.92
C ARG A 15 11.23 9.27 11.46
N PRO A 16 11.71 8.18 10.81
CA PRO A 16 11.32 7.82 9.46
C PRO A 16 9.81 7.58 9.32
N VAL A 17 9.27 7.86 8.13
CA VAL A 17 7.86 7.59 7.78
C VAL A 17 7.50 6.12 8.00
N LEU A 18 8.38 5.22 7.64
CA LEU A 18 8.16 3.78 7.76
C LEU A 18 7.85 3.34 9.20
N VAL A 19 8.42 3.99 10.21
CA VAL A 19 8.07 3.74 11.62
C VAL A 19 6.57 3.96 11.88
N SER A 20 6.00 5.03 11.31
CA SER A 20 4.56 5.31 11.45
C SER A 20 3.70 4.27 10.72
N VAL A 21 4.14 3.82 9.56
CA VAL A 21 3.44 2.77 8.78
C VAL A 21 3.43 1.46 9.56
N ILE A 22 4.58 1.01 10.04
CA ILE A 22 4.71 -0.23 10.83
C ILE A 22 3.83 -0.17 12.09
N ALA A 23 3.92 0.91 12.88
CA ALA A 23 3.14 1.08 14.10
C ALA A 23 1.63 1.00 13.90
N ARG A 24 1.11 1.34 12.70
CA ARG A 24 -0.31 1.25 12.37
C ARG A 24 -0.74 -0.13 11.90
N LEU A 25 0.21 -1.00 11.54
CA LEU A 25 -0.04 -2.34 11.00
C LEU A 25 0.23 -3.45 12.02
N GLN A 26 1.16 -3.27 12.95
CA GLN A 26 1.64 -4.32 13.85
C GLN A 26 0.53 -5.01 14.67
N ASP A 27 -0.54 -4.28 15.03
CA ASP A 27 -1.69 -4.85 15.79
C ASP A 27 -2.77 -5.46 14.88
N LEU A 28 -2.54 -5.50 13.56
CA LEU A 28 -3.52 -6.01 12.59
C LEU A 28 -3.21 -7.42 12.12
N THR A 29 -1.97 -7.86 12.27
CA THR A 29 -1.48 -9.13 11.71
C THR A 29 -0.33 -9.69 12.53
N ASP A 30 -0.18 -11.01 12.49
CA ASP A 30 0.96 -11.77 12.99
C ASP A 30 2.02 -12.05 11.90
N ASP A 31 1.83 -11.48 10.69
CA ASP A 31 2.69 -11.67 9.52
C ASP A 31 2.96 -10.32 8.84
N LEU A 32 3.68 -9.45 9.55
CA LEU A 32 4.12 -8.14 9.03
C LEU A 32 5.56 -8.25 8.54
N PHE A 33 5.80 -7.82 7.31
CA PHE A 33 7.15 -7.74 6.73
C PHE A 33 7.24 -6.62 5.70
N LEU A 34 8.47 -6.23 5.39
CA LEU A 34 8.81 -5.26 4.36
C LEU A 34 9.26 -5.98 3.10
N VAL A 35 8.99 -5.41 1.93
CA VAL A 35 9.58 -5.87 0.66
C VAL A 35 10.40 -4.73 0.07
N GLY A 36 11.64 -5.02 -0.24
CA GLY A 36 12.54 -4.00 -0.79
C GLY A 36 13.93 -4.51 -1.13
N VAL A 37 14.82 -3.58 -1.39
CA VAL A 37 16.24 -3.87 -1.59
C VAL A 37 16.91 -3.95 -0.22
N ASP A 38 17.71 -4.98 -0.01
CA ASP A 38 18.48 -5.17 1.22
C ASP A 38 19.44 -4.00 1.44
N ARG A 39 19.29 -3.33 2.58
CA ARG A 39 20.11 -2.19 3.02
C ARG A 39 20.19 -2.17 4.54
N PRO A 40 21.38 -1.89 5.12
CA PRO A 40 21.55 -1.82 6.58
C PRO A 40 20.60 -0.83 7.28
N SER A 41 20.12 0.21 6.57
CA SER A 41 19.18 1.18 7.12
C SER A 41 17.79 0.61 7.42
N TYR A 42 17.50 -0.62 6.99
CA TYR A 42 16.25 -1.31 7.29
C TYR A 42 16.33 -2.25 8.50
N ASP A 43 17.53 -2.56 8.99
CA ASP A 43 17.75 -3.43 10.15
C ASP A 43 17.22 -2.83 11.47
N GLU A 44 16.99 -1.50 11.49
CA GLU A 44 16.46 -0.78 12.65
C GLU A 44 14.94 -0.89 12.81
N PHE A 45 14.23 -1.42 11.80
CA PHE A 45 12.77 -1.51 11.86
C PHE A 45 12.32 -2.84 12.46
N ASP A 46 11.27 -2.78 13.28
CA ASP A 46 10.63 -3.94 13.90
C ASP A 46 9.71 -4.67 12.90
N ALA A 47 10.28 -5.05 11.75
CA ALA A 47 9.63 -5.85 10.71
C ALA A 47 10.69 -6.50 9.82
N PRO A 48 10.60 -7.82 9.56
CA PRO A 48 11.54 -8.52 8.68
C PRO A 48 11.55 -7.90 7.27
N LEU A 49 12.74 -7.76 6.68
CA LEU A 49 12.88 -7.36 5.28
C LEU A 49 13.00 -8.60 4.38
N ILE A 50 12.09 -8.70 3.41
CA ILE A 50 12.15 -9.67 2.33
C ILE A 50 12.75 -8.99 1.10
N THR A 51 13.84 -9.53 0.57
CA THR A 51 14.48 -8.99 -0.62
C THR A 51 13.56 -9.10 -1.83
N ASP A 52 13.33 -7.98 -2.54
CA ASP A 52 12.53 -7.98 -3.77
C ASP A 52 13.16 -8.87 -4.85
N ARG A 53 12.41 -9.86 -5.32
CA ARG A 53 12.86 -10.77 -6.39
C ARG A 53 13.00 -10.08 -7.75
N PHE A 54 12.32 -8.94 -7.93
CA PHE A 54 12.25 -8.22 -9.19
C PHE A 54 12.69 -6.76 -9.02
N PRO A 55 13.93 -6.51 -8.57
CA PRO A 55 14.41 -5.15 -8.29
C PRO A 55 14.30 -4.27 -9.54
N GLY A 56 13.77 -3.06 -9.36
CA GLY A 56 13.53 -2.11 -10.44
C GLY A 56 12.28 -2.36 -11.28
N ALA A 57 11.52 -3.41 -11.00
CA ALA A 57 10.25 -3.69 -11.70
C ALA A 57 9.06 -2.86 -11.17
N GLY A 58 9.31 -2.00 -10.21
CA GLY A 58 8.28 -1.14 -9.60
C GLY A 58 7.32 -1.90 -8.70
N PRO A 59 6.15 -1.31 -8.38
CA PRO A 59 5.23 -1.88 -7.39
C PRO A 59 4.74 -3.30 -7.71
N LEU A 60 4.62 -3.66 -8.99
CA LEU A 60 4.18 -4.99 -9.38
C LEU A 60 5.18 -6.07 -8.94
N GLY A 61 6.49 -5.80 -9.02
CA GLY A 61 7.53 -6.71 -8.52
C GLY A 61 7.41 -6.95 -7.02
N GLY A 62 7.27 -5.87 -6.26
CA GLY A 62 7.07 -5.94 -4.82
C GLY A 62 5.81 -6.73 -4.42
N ILE A 63 4.70 -6.55 -5.15
CA ILE A 63 3.44 -7.30 -4.93
C ILE A 63 3.66 -8.80 -5.16
N VAL A 64 4.33 -9.21 -6.25
CA VAL A 64 4.62 -10.62 -6.53
C VAL A 64 5.48 -11.22 -5.42
N THR A 65 6.52 -10.51 -5.00
CA THR A 65 7.40 -10.93 -3.90
C THR A 65 6.64 -11.05 -2.58
N ALA A 66 5.79 -10.07 -2.25
CA ALA A 66 4.98 -10.11 -1.05
C ALA A 66 4.00 -11.29 -1.02
N LEU A 67 3.32 -11.56 -2.14
CA LEU A 67 2.40 -12.68 -2.26
C LEU A 67 3.09 -14.05 -2.20
N GLU A 68 4.37 -14.12 -2.54
CA GLU A 68 5.15 -15.35 -2.37
C GLU A 68 5.56 -15.58 -0.92
N ALA A 69 5.94 -14.52 -0.21
CA ALA A 69 6.46 -14.58 1.16
C ALA A 69 5.35 -14.70 2.22
N ALA A 70 4.17 -14.17 1.95
CA ALA A 70 3.07 -14.10 2.93
C ALA A 70 2.59 -15.49 3.36
N ARG A 71 2.41 -15.68 4.68
CA ARG A 71 1.91 -16.93 5.27
C ARG A 71 0.41 -17.11 5.12
N HIS A 72 -0.33 -16.03 5.00
CA HIS A 72 -1.79 -16.03 4.91
C HIS A 72 -2.29 -15.97 3.47
N PRO A 73 -3.45 -16.58 3.13
CA PRO A 73 -3.97 -16.63 1.77
C PRO A 73 -4.37 -15.26 1.19
N HIS A 74 -4.49 -14.23 2.03
CA HIS A 74 -4.73 -12.85 1.63
C HIS A 74 -3.71 -11.94 2.30
N CYS A 75 -3.13 -11.04 1.53
CA CYS A 75 -2.11 -10.09 1.95
C CYS A 75 -2.62 -8.65 1.75
N LEU A 76 -2.63 -7.85 2.82
CA LEU A 76 -2.81 -6.40 2.70
C LEU A 76 -1.46 -5.81 2.29
N ILE A 77 -1.44 -5.12 1.17
CA ILE A 77 -0.25 -4.45 0.66
C ILE A 77 -0.46 -2.94 0.71
N VAL A 78 0.43 -2.25 1.40
CA VAL A 78 0.44 -0.79 1.51
C VAL A 78 1.79 -0.22 1.11
N ALA A 79 1.80 1.02 0.59
CA ALA A 79 3.05 1.70 0.28
C ALA A 79 3.74 2.19 1.57
N CYS A 80 5.08 2.19 1.55
CA CYS A 80 5.91 2.60 2.69
C CYS A 80 5.86 4.12 2.97
N ASP A 81 5.26 4.91 2.09
CA ASP A 81 5.13 6.37 2.16
C ASP A 81 3.70 6.84 2.51
N MET A 82 2.88 5.97 3.13
CA MET A 82 1.51 6.26 3.60
C MET A 82 1.44 6.41 5.12
N PRO A 83 1.84 7.55 5.70
CA PRO A 83 1.98 7.72 7.16
C PRO A 83 0.66 7.77 7.93
N PHE A 84 -0.45 7.99 7.24
CA PHE A 84 -1.77 8.22 7.87
C PHE A 84 -2.72 7.03 7.72
N LEU A 85 -2.19 5.82 7.52
CA LEU A 85 -3.02 4.60 7.48
C LEU A 85 -4.01 4.58 8.66
N ASP A 86 -5.29 4.32 8.38
CA ASP A 86 -6.31 4.16 9.40
C ASP A 86 -6.51 2.67 9.74
N PRO A 87 -6.08 2.21 10.93
CA PRO A 87 -6.27 0.82 11.34
C PRO A 87 -7.74 0.38 11.39
N HIS A 88 -8.68 1.30 11.63
CA HIS A 88 -10.11 0.98 11.63
C HIS A 88 -10.62 0.70 10.21
N LEU A 89 -10.17 1.48 9.23
CA LEU A 89 -10.44 1.23 7.83
C LEU A 89 -9.88 -0.12 7.40
N LEU A 90 -8.61 -0.39 7.71
CA LEU A 90 -7.94 -1.63 7.36
C LEU A 90 -8.65 -2.86 7.96
N ARG A 91 -9.10 -2.77 9.23
CA ARG A 91 -9.93 -3.82 9.86
C ARG A 91 -11.27 -4.01 9.16
N ARG A 92 -11.93 -2.92 8.70
CA ARG A 92 -13.19 -3.03 7.92
C ARG A 92 -12.95 -3.74 6.58
N MET A 93 -11.89 -3.40 5.88
CA MET A 93 -11.48 -4.09 4.65
C MET A 93 -11.23 -5.58 4.92
N ALA A 94 -10.48 -5.91 5.96
CA ALA A 94 -10.15 -7.29 6.32
C ALA A 94 -11.36 -8.15 6.73
N LYS A 95 -12.47 -7.54 7.16
CA LYS A 95 -13.73 -8.22 7.51
C LYS A 95 -14.61 -8.59 6.32
N ARG A 96 -14.30 -8.11 5.12
CA ARG A 96 -15.08 -8.46 3.93
C ARG A 96 -14.96 -9.95 3.58
N PRO A 97 -16.00 -10.58 3.01
CA PRO A 97 -15.97 -11.99 2.62
C PRO A 97 -14.87 -12.26 1.60
N ARG A 98 -13.89 -13.10 1.98
CA ARG A 98 -12.66 -13.33 1.21
C ARG A 98 -12.82 -14.29 0.04
N ASP A 99 -13.94 -14.99 -0.05
CA ASP A 99 -14.32 -15.85 -1.16
C ASP A 99 -14.93 -15.08 -2.34
N ALA A 100 -15.36 -13.83 -2.11
CA ALA A 100 -15.98 -12.99 -3.12
C ALA A 100 -14.95 -12.38 -4.11
N TYR A 101 -13.67 -12.21 -3.72
CA TYR A 101 -12.68 -11.50 -4.52
C TYR A 101 -11.31 -12.18 -4.48
N ASP A 102 -10.48 -11.85 -5.47
CA ASP A 102 -9.04 -12.08 -5.46
C ASP A 102 -8.28 -10.77 -5.20
N VAL A 103 -8.89 -9.63 -5.57
CA VAL A 103 -8.40 -8.27 -5.27
C VAL A 103 -9.54 -7.46 -4.67
N LEU A 104 -9.37 -6.94 -3.44
CA LEU A 104 -10.25 -5.93 -2.84
C LEU A 104 -9.61 -4.56 -3.04
N LEU A 105 -10.11 -3.81 -4.02
CA LEU A 105 -9.50 -2.59 -4.53
C LEU A 105 -10.27 -1.35 -4.09
N PRO A 106 -9.77 -0.55 -3.13
CA PRO A 106 -10.33 0.76 -2.86
C PRO A 106 -10.20 1.70 -4.06
N VAL A 107 -11.26 2.48 -4.32
CA VAL A 107 -11.28 3.53 -5.33
C VAL A 107 -11.70 4.83 -4.67
N ILE A 108 -10.86 5.86 -4.77
CA ILE A 108 -11.03 7.13 -4.07
C ILE A 108 -11.20 8.25 -5.09
N ALA A 109 -12.09 9.18 -4.82
CA ALA A 109 -12.26 10.37 -5.66
C ALA A 109 -10.98 11.21 -5.66
N ASP A 110 -10.52 11.59 -6.85
CA ASP A 110 -9.39 12.50 -7.03
C ASP A 110 -9.83 13.92 -6.64
N PRO A 111 -9.28 14.52 -5.57
CA PRO A 111 -9.70 15.84 -5.11
C PRO A 111 -9.31 16.97 -6.06
N ASP A 112 -8.35 16.76 -6.94
CA ASP A 112 -7.75 17.81 -7.80
C ASP A 112 -8.55 18.10 -9.10
N ARG A 113 -9.73 17.47 -9.29
CA ARG A 113 -10.53 17.65 -10.53
C ARG A 113 -11.90 18.26 -10.29
N ASP A 114 -11.97 19.58 -10.44
CA ASP A 114 -13.15 20.45 -10.29
C ASP A 114 -14.37 20.11 -11.18
N ARG A 115 -14.29 19.22 -12.14
CA ARG A 115 -15.38 19.06 -13.14
C ARG A 115 -15.95 17.65 -13.33
N ARG A 116 -15.26 16.59 -12.94
CA ARG A 116 -15.77 15.22 -12.88
C ARG A 116 -14.88 14.42 -11.90
N PRO A 117 -15.39 14.02 -10.76
CA PRO A 117 -14.60 13.20 -9.83
C PRO A 117 -14.16 11.92 -10.55
N ARG A 118 -12.85 11.78 -10.73
CA ARG A 118 -12.25 10.55 -11.25
C ARG A 118 -11.96 9.65 -10.06
N LEU A 119 -12.46 8.43 -10.09
CA LEU A 119 -12.08 7.42 -9.12
C LEU A 119 -10.67 6.91 -9.43
N VAL A 120 -9.79 6.99 -8.44
CA VAL A 120 -8.40 6.55 -8.53
C VAL A 120 -8.24 5.24 -7.76
N PRO A 121 -7.87 4.13 -8.43
CA PRO A 121 -7.61 2.85 -7.79
C PRO A 121 -6.39 2.94 -6.88
N GLN A 122 -6.53 2.45 -5.64
CA GLN A 122 -5.49 2.48 -4.60
C GLN A 122 -4.74 1.15 -4.54
N THR A 123 -3.97 0.85 -5.59
CA THR A 123 -3.31 -0.46 -5.77
C THR A 123 -2.24 -0.79 -4.72
N LEU A 124 -1.76 0.20 -3.98
CA LEU A 124 -0.85 0.05 -2.84
C LEU A 124 -1.54 0.45 -1.51
N HIS A 125 -2.82 0.12 -1.39
CA HIS A 125 -3.63 0.12 -0.18
C HIS A 125 -4.77 -0.89 -0.41
N THR A 126 -4.40 -2.13 -0.73
CA THR A 126 -5.28 -3.14 -1.34
C THR A 126 -5.02 -4.51 -0.72
N ILE A 127 -6.07 -5.33 -0.60
CA ILE A 127 -5.93 -6.73 -0.19
C ILE A 127 -5.88 -7.60 -1.46
N TYR A 128 -4.84 -8.42 -1.57
CA TYR A 128 -4.63 -9.37 -2.64
C TYR A 128 -4.67 -10.81 -2.12
N SER A 129 -5.36 -11.70 -2.83
CA SER A 129 -5.27 -13.14 -2.63
C SER A 129 -3.98 -13.69 -3.23
N HIS A 130 -3.44 -14.78 -2.68
CA HIS A 130 -2.36 -15.55 -3.30
C HIS A 130 -2.66 -15.99 -4.74
N ARG A 131 -3.93 -16.09 -5.13
CA ARG A 131 -4.34 -16.39 -6.51
C ARG A 131 -3.90 -15.31 -7.50
N CYS A 132 -3.61 -14.11 -7.04
CA CYS A 132 -3.10 -13.02 -7.87
C CYS A 132 -1.64 -13.23 -8.28
N ARG A 133 -0.85 -14.04 -7.54
CA ARG A 133 0.58 -14.22 -7.80
C ARG A 133 0.87 -14.75 -9.21
N PRO A 134 0.33 -15.89 -9.68
CA PRO A 134 0.67 -16.41 -10.99
C PRO A 134 0.33 -15.46 -12.15
N PRO A 135 -0.87 -14.82 -12.22
CA PRO A 135 -1.15 -13.86 -13.29
C PRO A 135 -0.28 -12.61 -13.20
N ALA A 136 -0.02 -12.08 -11.99
CA ALA A 136 0.85 -10.91 -11.81
C ALA A 136 2.29 -11.21 -12.26
N GLU A 137 2.86 -12.36 -11.89
CA GLU A 137 4.20 -12.78 -12.30
C GLU A 137 4.30 -12.96 -13.82
N ARG A 138 3.30 -13.56 -14.48
CA ARG A 138 3.27 -13.65 -15.94
C ARG A 138 3.33 -12.30 -16.63
N ARG A 139 2.54 -11.32 -16.16
CA ARG A 139 2.56 -9.94 -16.69
C ARG A 139 3.92 -9.27 -16.48
N LEU A 140 4.49 -9.46 -15.29
CA LEU A 140 5.81 -8.94 -14.95
C LEU A 140 6.90 -9.48 -15.86
N LEU A 141 6.92 -10.81 -16.11
CA LEU A 141 7.86 -11.47 -17.00
C LEU A 141 7.66 -11.07 -18.47
N ALA A 142 6.44 -10.69 -18.86
CA ALA A 142 6.16 -10.10 -20.18
C ALA A 142 6.59 -8.61 -20.29
N GLY A 143 7.26 -8.06 -19.27
CA GLY A 143 7.77 -6.68 -19.27
C GLY A 143 6.77 -5.63 -18.81
N GLU A 144 5.55 -6.00 -18.41
CA GLU A 144 4.57 -5.05 -17.87
C GLU A 144 4.96 -4.63 -16.44
N ARG A 145 4.71 -3.35 -16.11
CA ARG A 145 5.06 -2.77 -14.80
C ARG A 145 3.85 -2.21 -14.05
N ARG A 146 2.73 -2.03 -14.78
CA ARG A 146 1.49 -1.50 -14.19
C ARG A 146 0.84 -2.57 -13.32
N VAL A 147 0.53 -2.24 -12.06
CA VAL A 147 -0.12 -3.18 -11.13
C VAL A 147 -1.44 -3.71 -11.68
N SER A 148 -2.26 -2.88 -12.31
CA SER A 148 -3.56 -3.29 -12.86
C SER A 148 -3.47 -4.18 -14.11
N SER A 149 -2.28 -4.48 -14.63
CA SER A 149 -2.13 -5.29 -15.85
C SER A 149 -2.68 -6.71 -15.73
N PHE A 150 -2.64 -7.31 -14.54
CA PHE A 150 -3.16 -8.66 -14.31
C PHE A 150 -4.64 -8.69 -13.85
N PHE A 151 -5.27 -7.54 -13.59
CA PHE A 151 -6.66 -7.48 -13.10
C PHE A 151 -7.70 -8.18 -14.00
N PRO A 152 -7.54 -8.20 -15.34
CA PRO A 152 -8.44 -8.97 -16.20
C PRO A 152 -8.43 -10.49 -15.96
N ASP A 153 -7.38 -11.01 -15.30
CA ASP A 153 -7.18 -12.44 -15.08
C ASP A 153 -7.67 -12.92 -13.70
N VAL A 154 -8.24 -12.02 -12.88
CA VAL A 154 -8.65 -12.27 -11.48
C VAL A 154 -9.98 -11.57 -11.16
N ARG A 155 -10.61 -11.96 -10.04
CA ARG A 155 -11.83 -11.30 -9.56
C ARG A 155 -11.48 -10.05 -8.78
N VAL A 156 -11.78 -8.88 -9.33
CA VAL A 156 -11.57 -7.59 -8.67
C VAL A 156 -12.88 -7.06 -8.11
N GLU A 157 -12.97 -6.91 -6.80
CA GLU A 157 -14.03 -6.17 -6.12
C GLU A 157 -13.53 -4.74 -5.86
N THR A 158 -14.14 -3.77 -6.53
CA THR A 158 -13.89 -2.35 -6.24
C THR A 158 -14.78 -1.87 -5.13
N VAL A 159 -14.23 -1.09 -4.20
CA VAL A 159 -14.96 -0.51 -3.06
C VAL A 159 -14.69 0.98 -2.98
N ASP A 160 -15.75 1.77 -2.98
CA ASP A 160 -15.66 3.23 -2.87
C ASP A 160 -15.69 3.73 -1.42
N GLN A 161 -15.55 5.04 -1.24
CA GLN A 161 -15.55 5.70 0.07
C GLN A 161 -16.82 5.40 0.89
N ALA A 162 -17.99 5.39 0.25
CA ALA A 162 -19.25 5.14 0.94
C ALA A 162 -19.35 3.69 1.41
N GLN A 163 -18.96 2.73 0.57
CA GLN A 163 -18.91 1.31 0.89
C GLN A 163 -17.87 0.98 1.97
N LEU A 164 -16.81 1.77 2.08
CA LEU A 164 -15.80 1.67 3.13
C LEU A 164 -16.24 2.41 4.41
N GLY A 165 -17.29 3.21 4.37
CA GLY A 165 -17.78 3.99 5.50
C GLY A 165 -16.74 5.00 6.00
N ILE A 166 -16.02 5.65 5.08
CA ILE A 166 -15.01 6.65 5.41
C ILE A 166 -15.47 8.06 5.04
N ASP A 167 -15.14 8.99 5.90
CA ASP A 167 -15.30 10.43 5.71
C ASP A 167 -14.04 11.07 5.11
N GLU A 168 -14.00 12.38 5.03
CA GLU A 168 -12.83 13.13 4.56
C GLU A 168 -11.56 12.85 5.38
N ALA A 169 -11.68 12.62 6.69
CA ALA A 169 -10.54 12.27 7.53
C ALA A 169 -10.02 10.87 7.21
N GLY A 170 -10.92 9.92 6.95
CA GLY A 170 -10.56 8.55 6.54
C GLY A 170 -9.89 8.49 5.17
N VAL A 171 -10.15 9.45 4.27
CA VAL A 171 -9.47 9.56 2.97
C VAL A 171 -7.96 9.79 3.13
N ARG A 172 -7.52 10.40 4.23
CA ARG A 172 -6.09 10.57 4.54
C ARG A 172 -5.33 9.24 4.65
N SER A 173 -6.01 8.13 4.92
CA SER A 173 -5.40 6.80 4.90
C SER A 173 -4.77 6.44 3.56
N PHE A 174 -5.25 7.04 2.47
CA PHE A 174 -4.75 6.82 1.11
C PHE A 174 -3.70 7.85 0.66
N PHE A 175 -3.35 8.78 1.55
CA PHE A 175 -2.38 9.81 1.22
C PHE A 175 -0.97 9.22 1.13
N SER A 176 -0.29 9.47 0.01
CA SER A 176 1.09 9.08 -0.26
C SER A 176 2.00 10.30 -0.37
N MET A 177 3.18 10.24 0.24
CA MET A 177 4.19 11.31 0.20
C MET A 177 5.11 11.19 -1.01
N ASP A 178 4.54 11.06 -2.20
CA ASP A 178 5.30 10.86 -3.44
C ASP A 178 5.93 12.13 -4.03
N THR A 179 5.53 13.31 -3.53
CA THR A 179 6.04 14.61 -3.96
C THR A 179 6.56 15.46 -2.79
N PRO A 180 7.45 16.45 -3.03
CA PRO A 180 7.85 17.41 -2.00
C PRO A 180 6.69 18.25 -1.44
N ALA A 181 5.65 18.49 -2.25
CA ALA A 181 4.45 19.19 -1.80
C ALA A 181 3.66 18.32 -0.82
N ALA A 182 3.41 17.05 -1.15
CA ALA A 182 2.75 16.10 -0.27
C ALA A 182 3.51 15.93 1.07
N MET A 183 4.85 15.94 1.05
CA MET A 183 5.63 15.89 2.28
C MET A 183 5.43 17.13 3.16
N ARG A 184 5.32 18.34 2.59
CA ARG A 184 5.01 19.55 3.35
C ARG A 184 3.62 19.47 3.97
N GLU A 185 2.63 19.08 3.19
CA GLU A 185 1.26 18.89 3.65
C GLU A 185 1.16 17.88 4.80
N ALA A 186 1.85 16.73 4.69
CA ALA A 186 1.92 15.75 5.75
C ALA A 186 2.47 16.31 7.06
N ARG A 187 3.52 17.16 6.99
CA ARG A 187 4.09 17.83 8.17
C ARG A 187 3.13 18.82 8.81
N GLU A 188 2.38 19.57 8.00
CA GLU A 188 1.36 20.48 8.49
C GLU A 188 0.24 19.75 9.24
N TRP A 189 -0.17 18.58 8.75
CA TRP A 189 -1.19 17.77 9.45
C TRP A 189 -0.71 17.22 10.79
N LEU A 190 0.57 16.93 10.94
CA LEU A 190 1.16 16.45 12.20
C LEU A 190 1.41 17.57 13.22
N SER A 191 1.43 18.83 12.78
CA SER A 191 1.66 19.99 13.66
C SER A 191 0.38 20.57 14.25
N ARG A 192 -0.80 20.09 13.81
CA ARG A 192 -2.14 20.47 14.28
C ARG A 192 -2.62 19.53 15.37
#